data_ca1ed317921d9b27364201166cad5930
#
_entry.id   ca1ed317921d9b27364201166cad5930
#
_cell.length_a   1.000
_cell.length_b   1.000
_cell.length_c   1.000
_cell.angle_alpha   90.00
_cell.angle_beta   90.00
_cell.angle_gamma   90.00
#
_symmetry.space_group_name_H-M   'P 1'
#
loop_
_entity.id
_entity.type
_entity.pdbx_description
1 polymer ?
#
loop_
_entity_poly.entity_id
_entity_poly.type
_entity_poly.pdbx_seq_one_letter_code
_entity_poly.pdbx_strand_id
1 'polypeptide(L)'
;MSRSSIGAAAIDAQQKFDVSAALLSSLAVAQLVVYAAMQIPVGILLDRFGSKRLLIIGAVIMAIGQAIVGFSVQIAPAIFGRMLVGLGDAFIFISLVRLVNGWYQGKRATRVQQLVTNVGQMGQAASAIPFAWLLHLSGWMPAFLSLAALLALVGLAGWLIISNDRPSETKVVRASSLSQAVKNLGSNLKLPGVWLSFWTHFSVQSASSLFLLLWGMPFLVSAQGLSRGEASAMLASIVVFGFIAGPAVSSFCVRWPERRHQLVLAVMLALAVTLSGILIQPQAAPNWMLWCWIIALGVSSPTSMIAFDFSRSFVSKKSLGAVNGFVNVGGFTATFVMMFVAGIVLDWVRLMNHSREVFTFEGFRVALWVELATLLVGAVLVLSSHRKANILSVSVTSKE
;
A
#
# COMPACT_ATOMS: atom_id res chain seq x y z
N MET A 1 -6.06 5.32 -8.32
CA MET A 1 -6.93 4.50 -9.21
C MET A 1 -6.20 3.27 -9.77
N SER A 2 -5.15 3.39 -10.57
CA SER A 2 -4.52 2.25 -11.26
C SER A 2 -4.01 1.13 -10.36
N ARG A 3 -3.51 1.46 -9.16
CA ARG A 3 -3.02 0.46 -8.20
C ARG A 3 -4.15 -0.40 -7.64
N SER A 4 -5.28 0.20 -7.30
CA SER A 4 -6.43 -0.44 -6.65
C SER A 4 -7.54 -0.89 -7.61
N SER A 5 -7.36 -0.70 -8.93
CA SER A 5 -8.38 -1.08 -9.94
C SER A 5 -8.69 -2.58 -9.93
N ILE A 6 -7.68 -3.44 -9.73
CA ILE A 6 -7.91 -4.89 -9.62
C ILE A 6 -8.70 -5.26 -8.37
N GLY A 7 -8.50 -4.57 -7.25
CA GLY A 7 -9.30 -4.81 -6.04
C GLY A 7 -10.79 -4.56 -6.28
N ALA A 8 -11.12 -3.46 -6.96
CA ALA A 8 -12.51 -3.16 -7.35
C ALA A 8 -13.07 -4.14 -8.40
N ALA A 9 -12.21 -4.67 -9.27
CA ALA A 9 -12.55 -5.59 -10.36
C ALA A 9 -12.29 -7.07 -10.03
N ALA A 10 -12.02 -7.43 -8.77
CA ALA A 10 -11.53 -8.76 -8.41
C ALA A 10 -12.52 -9.88 -8.77
N ILE A 11 -13.82 -9.67 -8.52
CA ILE A 11 -14.89 -10.62 -8.88
C ILE A 11 -15.00 -10.76 -10.39
N ASP A 12 -15.00 -9.62 -11.11
CA ASP A 12 -15.10 -9.60 -12.58
C ASP A 12 -13.86 -10.22 -13.22
N ALA A 13 -12.66 -10.00 -12.63
CA ALA A 13 -11.42 -10.62 -13.08
C ALA A 13 -11.46 -12.15 -12.92
N GLN A 14 -11.93 -12.64 -11.77
CA GLN A 14 -12.05 -14.06 -11.50
C GLN A 14 -13.00 -14.73 -12.49
N GLN A 15 -14.16 -14.12 -12.75
CA GLN A 15 -15.14 -14.64 -13.71
C GLN A 15 -14.62 -14.57 -15.15
N LYS A 16 -13.98 -13.43 -15.53
CA LYS A 16 -13.48 -13.23 -16.91
C LYS A 16 -12.39 -14.21 -17.29
N PHE A 17 -11.46 -14.47 -16.38
CA PHE A 17 -10.30 -15.32 -16.65
C PHE A 17 -10.50 -16.77 -16.21
N ASP A 18 -11.60 -17.08 -15.53
CA ASP A 18 -11.94 -18.40 -14.96
C ASP A 18 -10.75 -19.00 -14.19
N VAL A 19 -10.25 -18.26 -13.20
CA VAL A 19 -9.03 -18.61 -12.48
C VAL A 19 -9.29 -18.85 -11.01
N SER A 20 -8.35 -19.55 -10.38
CA SER A 20 -8.32 -19.76 -8.93
C SER A 20 -8.01 -18.46 -8.17
N ALA A 21 -8.29 -18.42 -6.86
CA ALA A 21 -8.01 -17.27 -6.03
C ALA A 21 -6.50 -16.97 -5.94
N ALA A 22 -5.66 -18.00 -5.86
CA ALA A 22 -4.21 -17.83 -5.86
C ALA A 22 -3.70 -17.23 -7.17
N LEU A 23 -4.22 -17.68 -8.32
CA LEU A 23 -3.81 -17.14 -9.62
C LEU A 23 -4.36 -15.72 -9.82
N LEU A 24 -5.57 -15.41 -9.33
CA LEU A 24 -6.11 -14.05 -9.33
C LEU A 24 -5.22 -13.11 -8.51
N SER A 25 -4.75 -13.56 -7.34
CA SER A 25 -3.88 -12.73 -6.49
C SER A 25 -2.58 -12.32 -7.20
N SER A 26 -2.09 -13.12 -8.16
CA SER A 26 -0.88 -12.81 -8.93
C SER A 26 -1.00 -11.50 -9.71
N LEU A 27 -2.20 -11.04 -10.09
CA LEU A 27 -2.42 -9.74 -10.74
C LEU A 27 -2.03 -8.55 -9.85
N ALA A 28 -2.35 -8.63 -8.56
CA ALA A 28 -1.96 -7.59 -7.60
C ALA A 28 -0.52 -7.79 -7.11
N VAL A 29 -0.13 -9.03 -6.83
CA VAL A 29 1.20 -9.41 -6.36
C VAL A 29 2.29 -9.04 -7.36
N ALA A 30 2.12 -9.38 -8.65
CA ALA A 30 3.09 -9.05 -9.70
C ALA A 30 3.34 -7.54 -9.79
N GLN A 31 2.29 -6.72 -9.69
CA GLN A 31 2.43 -5.27 -9.67
C GLN A 31 3.23 -4.80 -8.45
N LEU A 32 2.90 -5.29 -7.25
CA LEU A 32 3.56 -4.85 -6.02
C LEU A 32 5.01 -5.30 -5.93
N VAL A 33 5.32 -6.50 -6.41
CA VAL A 33 6.70 -7.02 -6.48
C VAL A 33 7.56 -6.16 -7.41
N VAL A 34 7.07 -5.86 -8.62
CA VAL A 34 7.80 -4.98 -9.55
C VAL A 34 7.94 -3.58 -8.97
N TYR A 35 6.88 -3.02 -8.39
CA TYR A 35 6.93 -1.72 -7.71
C TYR A 35 8.01 -1.69 -6.61
N ALA A 36 8.03 -2.69 -5.73
CA ALA A 36 8.99 -2.78 -4.63
C ALA A 36 10.44 -2.95 -5.14
N ALA A 37 10.66 -3.81 -6.13
CA ALA A 37 11.96 -4.05 -6.74
C ALA A 37 12.53 -2.79 -7.43
N MET A 38 11.65 -1.96 -8.00
CA MET A 38 12.04 -0.74 -8.71
C MET A 38 12.30 0.46 -7.81
N GLN A 39 12.02 0.41 -6.51
CA GLN A 39 12.25 1.54 -5.59
C GLN A 39 13.71 2.04 -5.59
N ILE A 40 14.67 1.14 -5.67
CA ILE A 40 16.09 1.46 -5.69
C ILE A 40 16.54 1.89 -7.09
N PRO A 41 16.30 1.12 -8.18
CA PRO A 41 16.66 1.50 -9.54
C PRO A 41 16.11 2.86 -9.97
N VAL A 42 14.87 3.18 -9.58
CA VAL A 42 14.24 4.47 -9.92
C VAL A 42 15.00 5.65 -9.34
N GLY A 43 15.55 5.53 -8.13
CA GLY A 43 16.38 6.59 -7.55
C GLY A 43 17.58 6.96 -8.44
N ILE A 44 18.26 5.96 -9.02
CA ILE A 44 19.39 6.15 -9.93
C ILE A 44 18.94 6.75 -11.26
N LEU A 45 17.85 6.25 -11.82
CA LEU A 45 17.28 6.77 -13.06
C LEU A 45 16.83 8.24 -12.89
N LEU A 46 16.30 8.57 -11.72
CA LEU A 46 15.86 9.90 -11.38
C LEU A 46 17.02 10.91 -11.36
N ASP A 47 18.17 10.50 -10.83
CA ASP A 47 19.38 11.33 -10.85
C ASP A 47 19.93 11.58 -12.25
N ARG A 48 19.76 10.59 -13.15
CA ARG A 48 20.24 10.67 -14.53
C ARG A 48 19.28 11.43 -15.47
N PHE A 49 17.98 11.19 -15.36
CA PHE A 49 16.98 11.65 -16.32
C PHE A 49 16.11 12.81 -15.83
N GLY A 50 16.11 13.08 -14.52
CA GLY A 50 15.29 14.11 -13.88
C GLY A 50 13.83 13.72 -13.68
N SER A 51 13.11 14.50 -12.85
CA SER A 51 11.74 14.17 -12.43
C SER A 51 10.73 14.22 -13.56
N LYS A 52 10.79 15.22 -14.43
CA LYS A 52 9.84 15.38 -15.53
C LYS A 52 9.82 14.18 -16.46
N ARG A 53 10.99 13.72 -16.91
CA ARG A 53 11.09 12.59 -17.85
C ARG A 53 10.56 11.31 -17.23
N LEU A 54 10.92 11.03 -15.98
CA LEU A 54 10.46 9.81 -15.30
C LEU A 54 8.95 9.83 -15.04
N LEU A 55 8.36 10.97 -14.69
CA LEU A 55 6.91 11.11 -14.53
C LEU A 55 6.17 10.78 -15.83
N ILE A 56 6.64 11.31 -16.95
CA ILE A 56 6.03 11.06 -18.27
C ILE A 56 6.19 9.60 -18.68
N ILE A 57 7.41 9.06 -18.60
CA ILE A 57 7.68 7.65 -18.92
C ILE A 57 6.84 6.72 -18.03
N GLY A 58 6.75 7.02 -16.73
CA GLY A 58 5.93 6.26 -15.81
C GLY A 58 4.45 6.26 -16.18
N ALA A 59 3.91 7.44 -16.53
CA ALA A 59 2.51 7.56 -16.96
C ALA A 59 2.24 6.79 -18.26
N VAL A 60 3.14 6.85 -19.24
CA VAL A 60 3.04 6.11 -20.51
C VAL A 60 3.12 4.59 -20.27
N ILE A 61 4.07 4.13 -19.48
CA ILE A 61 4.19 2.70 -19.15
C ILE A 61 2.91 2.20 -18.44
N MET A 62 2.38 2.98 -17.49
CA MET A 62 1.13 2.63 -16.82
C MET A 62 -0.07 2.63 -17.78
N ALA A 63 -0.14 3.58 -18.73
CA ALA A 63 -1.19 3.61 -19.74
C ALA A 63 -1.15 2.36 -20.62
N ILE A 64 0.03 1.99 -21.11
CA ILE A 64 0.24 0.75 -21.87
C ILE A 64 -0.15 -0.48 -21.04
N GLY A 65 0.30 -0.54 -19.79
CA GLY A 65 -0.04 -1.64 -18.88
C GLY A 65 -1.54 -1.78 -18.68
N GLN A 66 -2.27 -0.67 -18.46
CA GLN A 66 -3.74 -0.69 -18.32
C GLN A 66 -4.45 -1.07 -19.62
N ALA A 67 -3.95 -0.63 -20.78
CA ALA A 67 -4.48 -1.03 -22.07
C ALA A 67 -4.32 -2.55 -22.29
N ILE A 68 -3.14 -3.11 -21.99
CA ILE A 68 -2.91 -4.55 -22.05
C ILE A 68 -3.89 -5.30 -21.15
N VAL A 69 -4.09 -4.87 -19.90
CA VAL A 69 -5.09 -5.47 -19.00
C VAL A 69 -6.50 -5.40 -19.61
N GLY A 70 -6.86 -4.26 -20.21
CA GLY A 70 -8.17 -4.06 -20.84
C GLY A 70 -8.42 -5.03 -22.01
N PHE A 71 -7.42 -5.22 -22.87
CA PHE A 71 -7.53 -6.13 -24.04
C PHE A 71 -7.29 -7.61 -23.69
N SER A 72 -6.82 -7.93 -22.49
CA SER A 72 -6.47 -9.30 -22.12
C SER A 72 -7.72 -10.20 -22.11
N VAL A 73 -7.62 -11.32 -22.83
CA VAL A 73 -8.58 -12.43 -22.80
C VAL A 73 -8.12 -13.51 -21.84
N GLN A 74 -6.81 -13.66 -21.70
CA GLN A 74 -6.16 -14.62 -20.79
C GLN A 74 -5.46 -13.90 -19.65
N ILE A 75 -5.21 -14.62 -18.54
CA ILE A 75 -4.62 -14.02 -17.35
C ILE A 75 -3.14 -13.64 -17.53
N ALA A 76 -2.37 -14.38 -18.32
CA ALA A 76 -0.93 -14.14 -18.46
C ALA A 76 -0.61 -12.76 -19.07
N PRO A 77 -1.24 -12.29 -20.17
CA PRO A 77 -1.09 -10.91 -20.64
C PRO A 77 -1.56 -9.88 -19.60
N ALA A 78 -2.62 -10.17 -18.83
CA ALA A 78 -3.08 -9.27 -17.78
C ALA A 78 -2.05 -9.13 -16.66
N ILE A 79 -1.39 -10.21 -16.23
CA ILE A 79 -0.28 -10.18 -15.26
C ILE A 79 0.87 -9.31 -15.81
N PHE A 80 1.26 -9.49 -17.07
CA PHE A 80 2.28 -8.66 -17.69
C PHE A 80 1.90 -7.17 -17.70
N GLY A 81 0.65 -6.86 -18.06
CA GLY A 81 0.11 -5.50 -17.99
C GLY A 81 0.19 -4.92 -16.57
N ARG A 82 -0.10 -5.72 -15.54
CA ARG A 82 0.02 -5.32 -14.12
C ARG A 82 1.48 -5.08 -13.71
N MET A 83 2.43 -5.88 -14.22
CA MET A 83 3.86 -5.63 -13.99
C MET A 83 4.28 -4.27 -14.58
N LEU A 84 3.81 -3.92 -15.77
CA LEU A 84 4.06 -2.60 -16.36
C LEU A 84 3.43 -1.48 -15.53
N VAL A 85 2.21 -1.67 -15.02
CA VAL A 85 1.58 -0.70 -14.09
C VAL A 85 2.45 -0.52 -12.85
N GLY A 86 2.98 -1.59 -12.26
CA GLY A 86 3.88 -1.52 -11.10
C GLY A 86 5.19 -0.79 -11.39
N LEU A 87 5.77 -1.05 -12.57
CA LEU A 87 6.98 -0.37 -13.05
C LEU A 87 6.75 1.14 -13.19
N GLY A 88 5.70 1.56 -13.89
CA GLY A 88 5.40 2.96 -14.10
C GLY A 88 5.02 3.69 -12.81
N ASP A 89 4.27 3.03 -11.90
CA ASP A 89 3.89 3.56 -10.59
C ASP A 89 5.12 3.86 -9.71
N ALA A 90 6.15 3.01 -9.76
CA ALA A 90 7.41 3.25 -9.05
C ALA A 90 8.09 4.55 -9.53
N PHE A 91 8.02 4.88 -10.81
CA PHE A 91 8.60 6.11 -11.36
C PHE A 91 7.87 7.35 -10.86
N ILE A 92 6.55 7.28 -10.66
CA ILE A 92 5.73 8.45 -10.36
C ILE A 92 5.99 8.97 -8.95
N PHE A 93 5.89 8.12 -7.93
CA PHE A 93 5.93 8.58 -6.54
C PHE A 93 7.25 9.27 -6.17
N ILE A 94 8.39 8.63 -6.47
CA ILE A 94 9.72 9.15 -6.12
C ILE A 94 10.01 10.44 -6.92
N SER A 95 9.60 10.48 -8.19
CA SER A 95 9.78 11.66 -9.04
C SER A 95 8.94 12.86 -8.57
N LEU A 96 7.70 12.62 -8.10
CA LEU A 96 6.86 13.67 -7.52
C LEU A 96 7.48 14.26 -6.25
N VAL A 97 7.97 13.40 -5.35
CA VAL A 97 8.65 13.85 -4.11
C VAL A 97 9.84 14.75 -4.45
N ARG A 98 10.67 14.34 -5.41
CA ARG A 98 11.83 15.13 -5.86
C ARG A 98 11.40 16.44 -6.53
N LEU A 99 10.41 16.40 -7.40
CA LEU A 99 9.90 17.60 -8.08
C LEU A 99 9.42 18.63 -7.06
N VAL A 100 8.60 18.22 -6.07
CA VAL A 100 8.11 19.12 -5.02
C VAL A 100 9.28 19.74 -4.25
N ASN A 101 10.28 18.94 -3.84
CA ASN A 101 11.44 19.43 -3.11
C ASN A 101 12.37 20.32 -3.95
N GLY A 102 12.36 20.17 -5.28
CA GLY A 102 13.10 21.03 -6.21
C GLY A 102 12.45 22.42 -6.39
N TRP A 103 11.12 22.50 -6.28
CA TRP A 103 10.39 23.76 -6.48
C TRP A 103 10.05 24.50 -5.18
N TYR A 104 9.90 23.78 -4.07
CA TYR A 104 9.48 24.32 -2.78
C TYR A 104 10.47 23.95 -1.69
N GLN A 105 10.63 24.84 -0.70
CA GLN A 105 11.53 24.62 0.45
C GLN A 105 10.77 24.75 1.77
N GLY A 106 11.32 24.17 2.85
CA GLY A 106 10.83 24.28 4.20
C GLY A 106 9.35 23.86 4.35
N LYS A 107 8.59 24.62 5.14
CA LYS A 107 7.17 24.32 5.44
C LYS A 107 6.28 24.26 4.19
N ARG A 108 6.64 24.99 3.12
CA ARG A 108 5.87 24.98 1.87
C ARG A 108 6.04 23.66 1.12
N ALA A 109 7.24 23.13 1.05
CA ALA A 109 7.51 21.80 0.46
C ALA A 109 6.70 20.72 1.19
N THR A 110 6.67 20.73 2.53
CA THR A 110 5.91 19.78 3.33
C THR A 110 4.40 19.86 3.03
N ARG A 111 3.85 21.07 2.95
CA ARG A 111 2.41 21.26 2.63
C ARG A 111 2.06 20.74 1.25
N VAL A 112 2.86 21.09 0.24
CA VAL A 112 2.63 20.63 -1.15
C VAL A 112 2.77 19.11 -1.24
N GLN A 113 3.77 18.52 -0.58
CA GLN A 113 3.94 17.07 -0.52
C GLN A 113 2.72 16.38 0.09
N GLN A 114 2.16 16.96 1.15
CA GLN A 114 0.96 16.42 1.80
C GLN A 114 -0.27 16.51 0.89
N LEU A 115 -0.45 17.62 0.16
CA LEU A 115 -1.50 17.76 -0.84
C LEU A 115 -1.39 16.71 -1.94
N VAL A 116 -0.18 16.50 -2.50
CA VAL A 116 0.09 15.49 -3.52
C VAL A 116 -0.24 14.09 -3.00
N THR A 117 0.16 13.77 -1.77
CA THR A 117 -0.16 12.49 -1.12
C THR A 117 -1.68 12.32 -0.95
N ASN A 118 -2.38 13.36 -0.51
CA ASN A 118 -3.83 13.35 -0.34
C ASN A 118 -4.56 13.11 -1.66
N VAL A 119 -4.16 13.80 -2.74
CA VAL A 119 -4.70 13.57 -4.10
C VAL A 119 -4.46 12.12 -4.54
N GLY A 120 -3.28 11.56 -4.24
CA GLY A 120 -2.98 10.15 -4.49
C GLY A 120 -3.95 9.20 -3.76
N GLN A 121 -4.25 9.48 -2.50
CA GLN A 121 -5.21 8.70 -1.71
C GLN A 121 -6.65 8.82 -2.25
N MET A 122 -7.08 10.01 -2.67
CA MET A 122 -8.38 10.18 -3.34
C MET A 122 -8.50 9.30 -4.59
N GLY A 123 -7.40 9.04 -5.29
CA GLY A 123 -7.36 8.09 -6.41
C GLY A 123 -7.73 6.65 -6.01
N GLN A 124 -7.49 6.22 -4.78
CA GLN A 124 -7.93 4.91 -4.29
C GLN A 124 -9.44 4.89 -4.06
N ALA A 125 -10.00 5.92 -3.44
CA ALA A 125 -11.45 6.06 -3.30
C ALA A 125 -12.15 6.12 -4.67
N ALA A 126 -11.55 6.84 -5.64
CA ALA A 126 -12.04 6.91 -7.01
C ALA A 126 -12.01 5.55 -7.75
N SER A 127 -11.14 4.61 -7.36
CA SER A 127 -11.23 3.25 -7.91
C SER A 127 -12.35 2.42 -7.28
N ALA A 128 -12.66 2.67 -6.03
CA ALA A 128 -13.70 1.91 -5.34
C ALA A 128 -15.12 2.28 -5.82
N ILE A 129 -15.37 3.52 -6.21
CA ILE A 129 -16.71 3.99 -6.63
C ILE A 129 -16.77 4.28 -8.14
N PRO A 130 -16.16 5.36 -8.69
CA PRO A 130 -16.33 5.70 -10.11
C PRO A 130 -15.85 4.60 -11.07
N PHE A 131 -14.70 3.98 -10.76
CA PHE A 131 -14.18 2.91 -11.63
C PHE A 131 -15.01 1.64 -11.52
N ALA A 132 -15.43 1.22 -10.31
CA ALA A 132 -16.30 0.06 -10.13
C ALA A 132 -17.66 0.27 -10.82
N TRP A 133 -18.22 1.46 -10.74
CA TRP A 133 -19.45 1.84 -11.44
C TRP A 133 -19.27 1.77 -12.97
N LEU A 134 -18.18 2.34 -13.50
CA LEU A 134 -17.87 2.27 -14.92
C LEU A 134 -17.67 0.82 -15.39
N LEU A 135 -16.97 0.00 -14.59
CA LEU A 135 -16.77 -1.42 -14.88
C LEU A 135 -18.10 -2.17 -14.98
N HIS A 136 -19.03 -1.87 -14.06
CA HIS A 136 -20.35 -2.48 -14.07
C HIS A 136 -21.21 -2.06 -15.27
N LEU A 137 -21.16 -0.79 -15.69
CA LEU A 137 -21.96 -0.27 -16.80
C LEU A 137 -21.40 -0.64 -18.17
N SER A 138 -20.10 -0.53 -18.36
CA SER A 138 -19.44 -0.62 -19.67
C SER A 138 -18.61 -1.89 -19.86
N GLY A 139 -18.45 -2.68 -18.79
CA GLY A 139 -17.66 -3.91 -18.82
C GLY A 139 -16.13 -3.68 -18.71
N TRP A 140 -15.39 -4.78 -18.79
CA TRP A 140 -13.94 -4.84 -18.52
C TRP A 140 -13.10 -3.93 -19.42
N MET A 141 -13.22 -4.12 -20.74
CA MET A 141 -12.34 -3.44 -21.68
C MET A 141 -12.49 -1.90 -21.64
N PRO A 142 -13.71 -1.31 -21.74
CA PRO A 142 -13.85 0.14 -21.68
C PRO A 142 -13.41 0.73 -20.33
N ALA A 143 -13.65 0.03 -19.22
CA ALA A 143 -13.24 0.51 -17.90
C ALA A 143 -11.70 0.59 -17.76
N PHE A 144 -10.97 -0.41 -18.22
CA PHE A 144 -9.48 -0.36 -18.17
C PHE A 144 -8.89 0.57 -19.22
N LEU A 145 -9.51 0.69 -20.40
CA LEU A 145 -9.09 1.66 -21.43
C LEU A 145 -9.33 3.10 -20.98
N SER A 146 -10.37 3.39 -20.20
CA SER A 146 -10.59 4.72 -19.63
C SER A 146 -9.46 5.09 -18.65
N LEU A 147 -8.95 4.14 -17.85
CA LEU A 147 -7.77 4.35 -17.01
C LEU A 147 -6.51 4.57 -17.85
N ALA A 148 -6.34 3.82 -18.93
CA ALA A 148 -5.23 4.01 -19.86
C ALA A 148 -5.26 5.40 -20.51
N ALA A 149 -6.43 5.84 -20.99
CA ALA A 149 -6.63 7.17 -21.56
C ALA A 149 -6.37 8.28 -20.54
N LEU A 150 -6.88 8.14 -19.31
CA LEU A 150 -6.64 9.10 -18.23
C LEU A 150 -5.13 9.23 -17.94
N LEU A 151 -4.41 8.12 -17.87
CA LEU A 151 -2.95 8.12 -17.64
C LEU A 151 -2.19 8.76 -18.81
N ALA A 152 -2.61 8.49 -20.04
CA ALA A 152 -2.04 9.12 -21.23
C ALA A 152 -2.27 10.64 -21.21
N LEU A 153 -3.49 11.09 -20.87
CA LEU A 153 -3.82 12.52 -20.72
C LEU A 153 -3.01 13.18 -19.60
N VAL A 154 -2.86 12.52 -18.45
CA VAL A 154 -2.02 13.03 -17.34
C VAL A 154 -0.55 13.10 -17.77
N GLY A 155 -0.05 12.09 -18.51
CA GLY A 155 1.30 12.10 -19.08
C GLY A 155 1.50 13.25 -20.06
N LEU A 156 0.55 13.48 -20.96
CA LEU A 156 0.56 14.59 -21.91
C LEU A 156 0.51 15.94 -21.18
N ALA A 157 -0.39 16.11 -20.23
CA ALA A 157 -0.46 17.32 -19.41
C ALA A 157 0.85 17.56 -18.66
N GLY A 158 1.44 16.51 -18.09
CA GLY A 158 2.75 16.58 -17.45
C GLY A 158 3.86 17.02 -18.41
N TRP A 159 3.84 16.52 -19.64
CA TRP A 159 4.79 16.94 -20.67
C TRP A 159 4.65 18.43 -21.03
N LEU A 160 3.42 18.93 -21.11
CA LEU A 160 3.13 20.32 -21.48
C LEU A 160 3.39 21.30 -20.32
N ILE A 161 3.00 20.94 -19.09
CA ILE A 161 2.92 21.88 -17.96
C ILE A 161 4.19 21.81 -17.09
N ILE A 162 4.76 20.62 -16.86
CA ILE A 162 5.90 20.48 -15.97
C ILE A 162 7.15 21.03 -16.65
N SER A 163 7.74 22.06 -16.05
CA SER A 163 9.08 22.52 -16.44
C SER A 163 10.14 21.57 -15.90
N ASN A 164 11.30 21.51 -16.54
CA ASN A 164 12.43 20.74 -16.01
C ASN A 164 12.78 21.23 -14.61
N ASP A 165 13.32 20.31 -13.78
CA ASP A 165 13.80 20.65 -12.45
C ASP A 165 14.65 21.91 -12.53
N ARG A 166 14.36 22.92 -11.70
CA ARG A 166 15.28 24.04 -11.56
C ARG A 166 16.62 23.48 -11.11
N PRO A 167 17.75 23.94 -11.69
CA PRO A 167 19.04 23.61 -11.12
C PRO A 167 19.04 24.17 -9.69
N SER A 168 18.78 23.32 -8.72
CA SER A 168 18.88 23.70 -7.32
C SER A 168 20.36 23.95 -7.06
N GLU A 169 20.72 25.17 -6.66
CA GLU A 169 22.05 25.50 -6.14
C GLU A 169 22.38 24.74 -4.86
N THR A 170 21.38 24.15 -4.22
CA THR A 170 21.58 23.13 -3.19
C THR A 170 22.25 21.95 -3.87
N LYS A 171 23.58 21.82 -3.67
CA LYS A 171 24.35 20.60 -3.99
C LYS A 171 23.48 19.41 -3.67
N VAL A 172 22.90 18.79 -4.73
CA VAL A 172 22.29 17.47 -4.61
C VAL A 172 23.34 16.65 -3.88
N VAL A 173 23.04 16.26 -2.63
CA VAL A 173 23.86 15.26 -1.93
C VAL A 173 23.88 14.12 -2.95
N ARG A 174 25.01 13.97 -3.66
CA ARG A 174 25.20 12.95 -4.70
C ARG A 174 24.66 11.68 -4.09
N ALA A 175 23.64 11.11 -4.73
CA ALA A 175 23.08 9.86 -4.28
C ALA A 175 24.27 8.95 -3.99
N SER A 176 24.42 8.53 -2.73
CA SER A 176 25.47 7.59 -2.36
C SER A 176 25.38 6.46 -3.38
N SER A 177 26.51 6.03 -3.93
CA SER A 177 26.50 4.93 -4.90
C SER A 177 25.63 3.80 -4.33
N LEU A 178 24.97 3.02 -5.17
CA LEU A 178 24.14 1.90 -4.73
C LEU A 178 24.88 1.05 -3.68
N SER A 179 26.17 0.81 -3.89
CA SER A 179 27.07 0.14 -2.95
C SER A 179 27.11 0.84 -1.58
N GLN A 180 27.19 2.16 -1.55
CA GLN A 180 27.23 2.93 -0.29
C GLN A 180 25.86 2.92 0.41
N ALA A 181 24.76 2.98 -0.34
CA ALA A 181 23.41 2.87 0.22
C ALA A 181 23.16 1.49 0.84
N VAL A 182 23.58 0.41 0.17
CA VAL A 182 23.51 -0.97 0.69
C VAL A 182 24.39 -1.14 1.93
N LYS A 183 25.63 -0.63 1.90
CA LYS A 183 26.54 -0.68 3.05
C LYS A 183 25.98 0.09 4.25
N ASN A 184 25.43 1.28 4.02
CA ASN A 184 24.78 2.08 5.05
C ASN A 184 23.53 1.38 5.62
N LEU A 185 22.72 0.74 4.75
CA LEU A 185 21.58 -0.04 5.21
C LEU A 185 22.06 -1.20 6.09
N GLY A 186 23.05 -1.98 5.66
CA GLY A 186 23.58 -3.11 6.42
C GLY A 186 24.04 -2.73 7.83
N SER A 187 24.69 -1.58 8.00
CA SER A 187 25.09 -1.09 9.32
C SER A 187 23.91 -0.68 10.20
N ASN A 188 22.86 -0.09 9.59
CA ASN A 188 21.67 0.35 10.32
C ASN A 188 20.72 -0.81 10.68
N LEU A 189 20.75 -1.95 9.97
CA LEU A 189 19.97 -3.15 10.32
C LEU A 189 20.35 -3.74 11.70
N LYS A 190 21.48 -3.34 12.27
CA LYS A 190 21.87 -3.70 13.64
C LYS A 190 21.09 -2.91 14.70
N LEU A 191 20.43 -1.82 14.33
CA LEU A 191 19.69 -0.96 15.25
C LEU A 191 18.26 -1.49 15.48
N PRO A 192 17.87 -1.78 16.73
CA PRO A 192 16.50 -2.25 17.03
C PRO A 192 15.42 -1.26 16.61
N GLY A 193 15.70 0.05 16.61
CA GLY A 193 14.78 1.07 16.15
C GLY A 193 14.43 0.96 14.66
N VAL A 194 15.33 0.41 13.83
CA VAL A 194 15.04 0.13 12.41
C VAL A 194 14.05 -1.04 12.29
N TRP A 195 14.21 -2.07 13.09
CA TRP A 195 13.28 -3.19 13.15
C TRP A 195 11.92 -2.81 13.74
N LEU A 196 11.91 -1.91 14.74
CA LEU A 196 10.66 -1.32 15.24
C LEU A 196 9.90 -0.62 14.11
N SER A 197 10.60 0.18 13.30
CA SER A 197 10.03 0.84 12.12
C SER A 197 9.51 -0.18 11.10
N PHE A 198 10.31 -1.17 10.76
CA PHE A 198 9.96 -2.21 9.79
C PHE A 198 8.71 -2.98 10.21
N TRP A 199 8.68 -3.52 11.43
CA TRP A 199 7.56 -4.33 11.92
C TRP A 199 6.27 -3.51 12.09
N THR A 200 6.38 -2.23 12.46
CA THR A 200 5.23 -1.32 12.51
C THR A 200 4.61 -1.17 11.13
N HIS A 201 5.41 -0.86 10.10
CA HIS A 201 4.89 -0.69 8.74
C HIS A 201 4.41 -1.99 8.13
N PHE A 202 5.16 -3.08 8.34
CA PHE A 202 4.81 -4.43 7.89
C PHE A 202 3.41 -4.83 8.35
N SER A 203 3.11 -4.71 9.65
CA SER A 203 1.88 -5.23 10.23
C SER A 203 0.68 -4.31 10.05
N VAL A 204 0.87 -2.98 10.13
CA VAL A 204 -0.25 -2.04 10.10
C VAL A 204 -0.66 -1.66 8.68
N GLN A 205 0.31 -1.54 7.76
CA GLN A 205 0.03 -1.19 6.37
C GLN A 205 -0.66 -2.33 5.61
N SER A 206 -0.28 -3.58 5.89
CA SER A 206 -0.81 -4.75 5.18
C SER A 206 -2.31 -4.90 5.33
N ALA A 207 -2.88 -4.61 6.49
CA ALA A 207 -4.31 -4.76 6.77
C ALA A 207 -5.19 -3.97 5.79
N SER A 208 -4.99 -2.65 5.70
CA SER A 208 -5.77 -1.83 4.76
C SER A 208 -5.45 -2.14 3.30
N SER A 209 -4.18 -2.46 3.00
CA SER A 209 -3.76 -2.77 1.63
C SER A 209 -4.35 -4.08 1.12
N LEU A 210 -4.42 -5.12 1.96
CA LEU A 210 -5.04 -6.40 1.64
C LEU A 210 -6.48 -6.23 1.11
N PHE A 211 -7.26 -5.40 1.82
CA PHE A 211 -8.65 -5.13 1.47
C PHE A 211 -8.77 -4.20 0.26
N LEU A 212 -8.06 -3.07 0.24
CA LEU A 212 -8.19 -2.07 -0.81
C LEU A 212 -7.64 -2.54 -2.17
N LEU A 213 -6.62 -3.41 -2.16
CA LEU A 213 -5.94 -3.78 -3.40
C LEU A 213 -6.44 -5.09 -4.02
N LEU A 214 -7.13 -5.96 -3.24
CA LEU A 214 -7.61 -7.23 -3.78
C LEU A 214 -8.84 -7.81 -3.07
N TRP A 215 -8.75 -8.17 -1.78
CA TRP A 215 -9.72 -9.06 -1.17
C TRP A 215 -10.96 -8.38 -0.59
N GLY A 216 -10.99 -7.04 -0.50
CA GLY A 216 -12.10 -6.32 0.12
C GLY A 216 -13.41 -6.48 -0.65
N MET A 217 -13.41 -6.34 -1.98
CA MET A 217 -14.62 -6.49 -2.79
C MET A 217 -15.16 -7.92 -2.75
N PRO A 218 -14.37 -8.98 -3.02
CA PRO A 218 -14.83 -10.35 -2.90
C PRO A 218 -15.33 -10.71 -1.49
N PHE A 219 -14.64 -10.25 -0.44
CA PHE A 219 -15.06 -10.49 0.94
C PHE A 219 -16.42 -9.85 1.24
N LEU A 220 -16.59 -8.57 0.94
CA LEU A 220 -17.83 -7.86 1.28
C LEU A 220 -19.02 -8.35 0.45
N VAL A 221 -18.82 -8.65 -0.83
CA VAL A 221 -19.91 -9.10 -1.72
C VAL A 221 -20.20 -10.59 -1.53
N SER A 222 -19.18 -11.45 -1.69
CA SER A 222 -19.42 -12.90 -1.76
C SER A 222 -19.49 -13.56 -0.40
N ALA A 223 -18.72 -13.07 0.62
CA ALA A 223 -18.75 -13.66 1.95
C ALA A 223 -19.73 -12.96 2.90
N GLN A 224 -19.95 -11.65 2.75
CA GLN A 224 -20.83 -10.89 3.64
C GLN A 224 -22.20 -10.58 3.02
N GLY A 225 -22.40 -10.91 1.74
CA GLY A 225 -23.69 -10.77 1.05
C GLY A 225 -24.11 -9.33 0.74
N LEU A 226 -23.16 -8.38 0.79
CA LEU A 226 -23.45 -6.99 0.46
C LEU A 226 -23.60 -6.79 -1.06
N SER A 227 -24.40 -5.82 -1.44
CA SER A 227 -24.43 -5.38 -2.84
C SER A 227 -23.06 -4.76 -3.24
N ARG A 228 -22.76 -4.78 -4.54
CA ARG A 228 -21.52 -4.14 -5.06
C ARG A 228 -21.44 -2.66 -4.70
N GLY A 229 -22.59 -1.96 -4.63
CA GLY A 229 -22.65 -0.55 -4.24
C GLY A 229 -22.26 -0.32 -2.78
N GLU A 230 -22.83 -1.11 -1.86
CA GLU A 230 -22.50 -1.05 -0.44
C GLU A 230 -21.04 -1.42 -0.19
N ALA A 231 -20.54 -2.48 -0.80
CA ALA A 231 -19.14 -2.88 -0.71
C ALA A 231 -18.19 -1.77 -1.21
N SER A 232 -18.50 -1.15 -2.36
CA SER A 232 -17.74 -0.03 -2.90
C SER A 232 -17.74 1.18 -1.96
N ALA A 233 -18.89 1.53 -1.36
CA ALA A 233 -19.00 2.61 -0.40
C ALA A 233 -18.17 2.33 0.86
N MET A 234 -18.22 1.10 1.40
CA MET A 234 -17.40 0.71 2.55
C MET A 234 -15.90 0.78 2.25
N LEU A 235 -15.45 0.28 1.09
CA LEU A 235 -14.04 0.35 0.71
C LEU A 235 -13.57 1.80 0.50
N ALA A 236 -14.39 2.66 -0.11
CA ALA A 236 -14.08 4.08 -0.22
C ALA A 236 -13.99 4.76 1.15
N SER A 237 -14.83 4.35 2.10
CA SER A 237 -14.86 4.90 3.46
C SER A 237 -13.58 4.63 4.24
N ILE A 238 -12.82 3.56 3.93
CA ILE A 238 -11.48 3.32 4.51
C ILE A 238 -10.58 4.54 4.27
N VAL A 239 -10.59 5.09 3.05
CA VAL A 239 -9.79 6.26 2.69
C VAL A 239 -10.29 7.50 3.43
N VAL A 240 -11.60 7.70 3.52
CA VAL A 240 -12.22 8.83 4.23
C VAL A 240 -11.87 8.80 5.72
N PHE A 241 -12.00 7.65 6.37
CA PHE A 241 -11.61 7.50 7.78
C PHE A 241 -10.11 7.72 7.99
N GLY A 242 -9.27 7.31 7.02
CA GLY A 242 -7.84 7.62 7.04
C GLY A 242 -7.55 9.13 7.04
N PHE A 243 -8.27 9.90 6.22
CA PHE A 243 -8.17 11.36 6.19
C PHE A 243 -8.61 12.00 7.51
N ILE A 244 -9.70 11.53 8.10
CA ILE A 244 -10.22 12.04 9.37
C ILE A 244 -9.25 11.68 10.51
N ALA A 245 -8.73 10.46 10.54
CA ALA A 245 -7.83 9.99 11.59
C ALA A 245 -6.41 10.59 11.50
N GLY A 246 -5.95 10.93 10.29
CA GLY A 246 -4.58 11.41 10.05
C GLY A 246 -4.16 12.57 10.95
N PRO A 247 -4.90 13.68 11.03
CA PRO A 247 -4.59 14.79 11.91
C PRO A 247 -4.55 14.40 13.40
N ALA A 248 -5.46 13.53 13.86
CA ALA A 248 -5.49 13.06 15.24
C ALA A 248 -4.26 12.18 15.57
N VAL A 249 -3.91 11.24 14.69
CA VAL A 249 -2.69 10.41 14.81
C VAL A 249 -1.44 11.29 14.83
N SER A 250 -1.34 12.26 13.91
CA SER A 250 -0.20 13.19 13.86
C SER A 250 -0.09 14.02 15.14
N SER A 251 -1.20 14.58 15.61
CA SER A 251 -1.24 15.38 16.84
C SER A 251 -0.83 14.57 18.06
N PHE A 252 -1.29 13.32 18.16
CA PHE A 252 -0.88 12.39 19.21
C PHE A 252 0.63 12.14 19.18
N CYS A 253 1.19 11.86 17.99
CA CYS A 253 2.62 11.57 17.81
C CYS A 253 3.52 12.78 18.17
N VAL A 254 3.03 14.00 17.94
CA VAL A 254 3.75 15.24 18.33
C VAL A 254 3.67 15.48 19.83
N ARG A 255 2.48 15.29 20.41
CA ARG A 255 2.26 15.58 21.84
C ARG A 255 2.87 14.54 22.77
N TRP A 256 2.89 13.26 22.36
CA TRP A 256 3.42 12.13 23.17
C TRP A 256 4.34 11.25 22.34
N PRO A 257 5.52 11.72 21.95
CA PRO A 257 6.45 10.98 21.09
C PRO A 257 6.89 9.64 21.68
N GLU A 258 6.99 9.54 23.01
CA GLU A 258 7.33 8.32 23.74
C GLU A 258 6.22 7.26 23.70
N ARG A 259 4.97 7.67 23.50
CA ARG A 259 3.79 6.77 23.46
C ARG A 259 3.39 6.32 22.06
N ARG A 260 4.16 6.67 21.02
CA ARG A 260 3.85 6.28 19.62
C ARG A 260 3.67 4.78 19.46
N HIS A 261 4.48 3.95 20.14
CA HIS A 261 4.35 2.50 20.11
C HIS A 261 3.04 2.00 20.72
N GLN A 262 2.52 2.68 21.74
CA GLN A 262 1.23 2.35 22.37
C GLN A 262 0.08 2.59 21.41
N LEU A 263 0.11 3.70 20.64
CA LEU A 263 -0.89 3.98 19.61
C LEU A 263 -0.87 2.91 18.51
N VAL A 264 0.33 2.51 18.05
CA VAL A 264 0.47 1.43 17.08
C VAL A 264 -0.15 0.13 17.58
N LEU A 265 0.17 -0.27 18.82
CA LEU A 265 -0.38 -1.49 19.43
C LEU A 265 -1.88 -1.41 19.66
N ALA A 266 -2.40 -0.25 20.06
CA ALA A 266 -3.84 -0.04 20.24
C ALA A 266 -4.61 -0.20 18.91
N VAL A 267 -4.05 0.32 17.80
CA VAL A 267 -4.66 0.14 16.48
C VAL A 267 -4.54 -1.30 16.00
N MET A 268 -3.42 -1.98 16.23
CA MET A 268 -3.27 -3.40 15.94
C MET A 268 -4.27 -4.25 16.75
N LEU A 269 -4.49 -3.92 18.02
CA LEU A 269 -5.50 -4.57 18.85
C LEU A 269 -6.92 -4.32 18.33
N ALA A 270 -7.24 -3.08 17.95
CA ALA A 270 -8.54 -2.75 17.36
C ALA A 270 -8.78 -3.52 16.05
N LEU A 271 -7.77 -3.63 15.18
CA LEU A 271 -7.81 -4.46 13.98
C LEU A 271 -8.04 -5.94 14.34
N ALA A 272 -7.29 -6.48 15.28
CA ALA A 272 -7.42 -7.88 15.66
C ALA A 272 -8.79 -8.19 16.31
N VAL A 273 -9.29 -7.34 17.21
CA VAL A 273 -10.57 -7.53 17.87
C VAL A 273 -11.74 -7.43 16.89
N THR A 274 -11.74 -6.40 16.02
CA THR A 274 -12.83 -6.22 15.06
C THR A 274 -12.86 -7.33 14.01
N LEU A 275 -11.70 -7.76 13.51
CA LEU A 275 -11.61 -8.87 12.58
C LEU A 275 -12.02 -10.18 13.25
N SER A 276 -11.50 -10.47 14.45
CA SER A 276 -11.90 -11.67 15.20
C SER A 276 -13.40 -11.72 15.44
N GLY A 277 -14.02 -10.57 15.80
CA GLY A 277 -15.46 -10.47 15.97
C GLY A 277 -16.24 -10.90 14.72
N ILE A 278 -15.73 -10.57 13.53
CA ILE A 278 -16.32 -10.98 12.25
C ILE A 278 -16.09 -12.47 12.00
N LEU A 279 -14.87 -12.98 12.21
CA LEU A 279 -14.49 -14.35 11.86
C LEU A 279 -15.13 -15.43 12.74
N ILE A 280 -15.53 -15.09 13.98
CA ILE A 280 -16.23 -16.01 14.88
C ILE A 280 -17.72 -16.13 14.55
N GLN A 281 -18.29 -15.27 13.70
CA GLN A 281 -19.70 -15.38 13.32
C GLN A 281 -19.94 -16.68 12.55
N PRO A 282 -21.05 -17.38 12.80
CA PRO A 282 -21.41 -18.59 12.07
C PRO A 282 -21.92 -18.29 10.65
N GLN A 283 -22.30 -17.06 10.37
CA GLN A 283 -22.79 -16.54 9.10
C GLN A 283 -22.30 -15.10 8.88
N ALA A 284 -22.76 -14.45 7.81
CA ALA A 284 -22.42 -13.07 7.52
C ALA A 284 -22.55 -12.17 8.76
N ALA A 285 -21.54 -11.35 9.01
CA ALA A 285 -21.50 -10.51 10.19
C ALA A 285 -22.50 -9.35 10.08
N PRO A 286 -23.08 -8.88 11.20
CA PRO A 286 -23.93 -7.71 11.20
C PRO A 286 -23.19 -6.48 10.63
N ASN A 287 -23.90 -5.61 9.92
CA ASN A 287 -23.32 -4.43 9.27
C ASN A 287 -22.51 -3.53 10.22
N TRP A 288 -22.92 -3.39 11.47
CA TRP A 288 -22.17 -2.58 12.44
C TRP A 288 -20.77 -3.13 12.74
N MET A 289 -20.58 -4.47 12.74
CA MET A 289 -19.26 -5.08 12.89
C MET A 289 -18.38 -4.78 11.68
N LEU A 290 -18.95 -4.87 10.48
CA LEU A 290 -18.23 -4.52 9.25
C LEU A 290 -17.79 -3.05 9.28
N TRP A 291 -18.65 -2.13 9.72
CA TRP A 291 -18.29 -0.72 9.88
C TRP A 291 -17.19 -0.51 10.94
N CYS A 292 -17.23 -1.20 12.06
CA CYS A 292 -16.14 -1.15 13.04
C CYS A 292 -14.81 -1.58 12.43
N TRP A 293 -14.81 -2.63 11.61
CA TRP A 293 -13.64 -3.11 10.88
C TRP A 293 -13.16 -2.08 9.84
N ILE A 294 -14.05 -1.52 9.05
CA ILE A 294 -13.75 -0.48 8.06
C ILE A 294 -13.13 0.78 8.70
N ILE A 295 -13.65 1.21 9.85
CA ILE A 295 -13.07 2.31 10.63
C ILE A 295 -11.66 1.96 11.10
N ALA A 296 -11.46 0.76 11.65
CA ALA A 296 -10.15 0.32 12.12
C ALA A 296 -9.13 0.26 10.95
N LEU A 297 -9.53 -0.24 9.78
CA LEU A 297 -8.72 -0.21 8.55
C LEU A 297 -8.39 1.22 8.12
N GLY A 298 -9.34 2.15 8.22
CA GLY A 298 -9.10 3.56 7.90
C GLY A 298 -8.05 4.19 8.82
N VAL A 299 -8.15 3.95 10.14
CA VAL A 299 -7.18 4.46 11.13
C VAL A 299 -5.80 3.81 10.97
N SER A 300 -5.73 2.57 10.50
CA SER A 300 -4.47 1.87 10.30
C SER A 300 -3.55 2.57 9.29
N SER A 301 -4.10 3.14 8.23
CA SER A 301 -3.33 3.79 7.17
C SER A 301 -2.43 4.94 7.68
N PRO A 302 -2.94 5.98 8.36
CA PRO A 302 -2.07 7.01 8.95
C PRO A 302 -1.21 6.48 10.09
N THR A 303 -1.65 5.47 10.84
CA THR A 303 -0.89 4.87 11.93
C THR A 303 0.36 4.14 11.39
N SER A 304 0.28 3.52 10.22
CA SER A 304 1.44 2.87 9.60
C SER A 304 2.58 3.84 9.29
N MET A 305 2.28 5.12 9.09
CA MET A 305 3.29 6.17 8.84
C MET A 305 4.15 6.49 10.06
N ILE A 306 3.73 6.12 11.28
CA ILE A 306 4.53 6.23 12.51
C ILE A 306 5.85 5.44 12.38
N ALA A 307 5.88 4.42 11.55
CA ALA A 307 7.09 3.68 11.22
C ALA A 307 8.23 4.60 10.74
N PHE A 308 7.90 5.61 9.92
CA PHE A 308 8.88 6.56 9.42
C PHE A 308 9.29 7.60 10.48
N ASP A 309 8.46 7.84 11.48
CA ASP A 309 8.84 8.66 12.64
C ASP A 309 9.80 7.90 13.55
N PHE A 310 9.62 6.59 13.73
CA PHE A 310 10.59 5.76 14.43
C PHE A 310 11.94 5.77 13.71
N SER A 311 11.98 5.56 12.38
CA SER A 311 13.24 5.60 11.65
C SER A 311 13.97 6.93 11.81
N ARG A 312 13.25 8.07 11.79
CA ARG A 312 13.84 9.40 12.04
C ARG A 312 14.43 9.55 13.44
N SER A 313 13.89 8.84 14.44
CA SER A 313 14.35 8.92 15.83
C SER A 313 15.64 8.13 16.07
N PHE A 314 15.92 7.08 15.27
CA PHE A 314 17.03 6.16 15.50
C PHE A 314 18.14 6.20 14.45
N VAL A 315 17.90 6.87 13.31
CA VAL A 315 18.81 6.82 12.16
C VAL A 315 19.28 8.22 11.76
N SER A 316 20.57 8.36 11.42
CA SER A 316 21.13 9.62 10.94
C SER A 316 20.50 10.06 9.63
N LYS A 317 20.47 11.37 9.38
CA LYS A 317 19.90 11.95 8.13
C LYS A 317 20.53 11.38 6.86
N LYS A 318 21.81 10.99 6.89
CA LYS A 318 22.54 10.41 5.74
C LYS A 318 22.03 9.01 5.35
N SER A 319 21.54 8.22 6.31
CA SER A 319 21.09 6.85 6.10
C SER A 319 19.55 6.73 6.04
N LEU A 320 18.83 7.80 6.35
CA LEU A 320 17.39 7.80 6.52
C LEU A 320 16.64 7.36 5.22
N GLY A 321 17.15 7.75 4.06
CA GLY A 321 16.56 7.36 2.78
C GLY A 321 16.59 5.84 2.54
N ALA A 322 17.74 5.20 2.78
CA ALA A 322 17.90 3.76 2.61
C ALA A 322 17.04 2.97 3.64
N VAL A 323 17.01 3.44 4.89
CA VAL A 323 16.19 2.80 5.93
C VAL A 323 14.70 2.98 5.66
N ASN A 324 14.24 4.16 5.24
CA ASN A 324 12.85 4.37 4.86
C ASN A 324 12.45 3.51 3.65
N GLY A 325 13.35 3.32 2.68
CA GLY A 325 13.14 2.36 1.59
C GLY A 325 12.95 0.94 2.11
N PHE A 326 13.80 0.48 3.03
CA PHE A 326 13.67 -0.84 3.66
C PHE A 326 12.35 -0.99 4.44
N VAL A 327 11.96 0.01 5.21
CA VAL A 327 10.68 0.03 5.95
C VAL A 327 9.49 -0.06 4.97
N ASN A 328 9.54 0.72 3.89
CA ASN A 328 8.49 0.71 2.87
C ASN A 328 8.37 -0.65 2.16
N VAL A 329 9.50 -1.27 1.81
CA VAL A 329 9.52 -2.63 1.24
C VAL A 329 8.87 -3.62 2.21
N GLY A 330 9.06 -3.48 3.53
CA GLY A 330 8.41 -4.33 4.53
C GLY A 330 6.89 -4.33 4.43
N GLY A 331 6.26 -3.16 4.36
CA GLY A 331 4.80 -3.04 4.24
C GLY A 331 4.25 -3.67 2.96
N PHE A 332 4.94 -3.48 1.83
CA PHE A 332 4.53 -4.12 0.56
C PHE A 332 4.78 -5.62 0.58
N THR A 333 5.89 -6.09 1.17
CA THR A 333 6.17 -7.52 1.31
C THR A 333 5.07 -8.21 2.11
N ALA A 334 4.68 -7.65 3.27
CA ALA A 334 3.56 -8.16 4.03
C ALA A 334 2.30 -8.25 3.17
N THR A 335 1.96 -7.15 2.49
CA THR A 335 0.76 -7.05 1.67
C THR A 335 0.71 -8.13 0.59
N PHE A 336 1.76 -8.29 -0.23
CA PHE A 336 1.71 -9.26 -1.32
C PHE A 336 1.80 -10.70 -0.83
N VAL A 337 2.57 -10.98 0.23
CA VAL A 337 2.61 -12.32 0.84
C VAL A 337 1.23 -12.70 1.35
N MET A 338 0.57 -11.81 2.07
CA MET A 338 -0.75 -12.07 2.63
C MET A 338 -1.83 -12.20 1.55
N MET A 339 -1.78 -11.38 0.49
CA MET A 339 -2.69 -11.54 -0.65
C MET A 339 -2.56 -12.91 -1.29
N PHE A 340 -1.33 -13.39 -1.49
CA PHE A 340 -1.06 -14.66 -2.12
C PHE A 340 -1.43 -15.84 -1.22
N VAL A 341 -1.05 -15.79 0.07
CA VAL A 341 -1.39 -16.84 1.05
C VAL A 341 -2.89 -16.92 1.24
N ALA A 342 -3.61 -15.80 1.36
CA ALA A 342 -5.06 -15.82 1.43
C ALA A 342 -5.70 -16.45 0.18
N GLY A 343 -5.16 -16.18 -1.02
CA GLY A 343 -5.59 -16.83 -2.26
C GLY A 343 -5.39 -18.34 -2.24
N ILE A 344 -4.24 -18.83 -1.77
CA ILE A 344 -3.97 -20.28 -1.61
C ILE A 344 -4.95 -20.90 -0.61
N VAL A 345 -5.22 -20.25 0.51
CA VAL A 345 -6.15 -20.75 1.52
C VAL A 345 -7.58 -20.80 0.98
N LEU A 346 -8.01 -19.80 0.22
CA LEU A 346 -9.32 -19.81 -0.44
C LEU A 346 -9.45 -20.99 -1.41
N ASP A 347 -8.42 -21.24 -2.23
CA ASP A 347 -8.41 -22.39 -3.15
C ASP A 347 -8.40 -23.71 -2.40
N TRP A 348 -7.64 -23.82 -1.30
CA TRP A 348 -7.59 -25.00 -0.47
C TRP A 348 -8.95 -25.32 0.17
N VAL A 349 -9.62 -24.32 0.78
CA VAL A 349 -10.96 -24.50 1.38
C VAL A 349 -11.99 -24.86 0.30
N ARG A 350 -11.90 -24.26 -0.89
CA ARG A 350 -12.76 -24.60 -2.03
C ARG A 350 -12.65 -26.08 -2.41
N LEU A 351 -11.42 -26.60 -2.47
CA LEU A 351 -11.15 -28.00 -2.83
C LEU A 351 -11.68 -28.94 -1.74
N MET A 352 -11.44 -28.63 -0.47
CA MET A 352 -11.90 -29.45 0.66
C MET A 352 -13.42 -29.53 0.75
N ASN A 353 -14.11 -28.44 0.44
CA ASN A 353 -15.59 -28.38 0.48
C ASN A 353 -16.24 -28.77 -0.85
N HIS A 354 -15.47 -29.22 -1.84
CA HIS A 354 -15.95 -29.54 -3.19
C HIS A 354 -16.83 -28.42 -3.81
N SER A 355 -16.53 -27.15 -3.44
CA SER A 355 -17.31 -26.00 -3.91
C SER A 355 -16.91 -25.62 -5.34
N ARG A 356 -17.91 -25.21 -6.14
CA ARG A 356 -17.67 -24.61 -7.45
C ARG A 356 -17.32 -23.12 -7.32
N GLU A 357 -17.77 -22.47 -6.25
CA GLU A 357 -17.52 -21.06 -6.00
C GLU A 357 -16.13 -20.86 -5.41
N VAL A 358 -15.39 -19.89 -5.96
CA VAL A 358 -14.05 -19.52 -5.49
C VAL A 358 -14.14 -18.70 -4.19
N PHE A 359 -15.14 -17.83 -4.09
CA PHE A 359 -15.33 -16.90 -2.98
C PHE A 359 -16.50 -17.33 -2.12
N THR A 360 -16.22 -18.04 -1.06
CA THR A 360 -17.23 -18.50 -0.08
C THR A 360 -17.04 -17.84 1.26
N PHE A 361 -18.09 -17.77 2.06
CA PHE A 361 -18.03 -17.30 3.45
C PHE A 361 -16.98 -18.07 4.25
N GLU A 362 -17.03 -19.41 4.21
CA GLU A 362 -16.07 -20.25 4.92
C GLU A 362 -14.64 -20.08 4.43
N GLY A 363 -14.44 -19.95 3.11
CA GLY A 363 -13.14 -19.68 2.53
C GLY A 363 -12.52 -18.42 3.11
N PHE A 364 -13.24 -17.31 3.12
CA PHE A 364 -12.75 -16.06 3.69
C PHE A 364 -12.59 -16.13 5.22
N ARG A 365 -13.47 -16.83 5.93
CA ARG A 365 -13.35 -17.04 7.38
C ARG A 365 -12.02 -17.69 7.72
N VAL A 366 -11.57 -18.68 6.95
CA VAL A 366 -10.27 -19.34 7.17
C VAL A 366 -9.12 -18.49 6.63
N ALA A 367 -9.25 -17.92 5.44
CA ALA A 367 -8.17 -17.15 4.80
C ALA A 367 -7.76 -15.92 5.62
N LEU A 368 -8.69 -15.23 6.26
CA LEU A 368 -8.38 -14.01 7.02
C LEU A 368 -7.73 -14.27 8.38
N TRP A 369 -7.61 -15.53 8.85
CA TRP A 369 -6.74 -15.86 9.97
C TRP A 369 -5.27 -15.52 9.69
N VAL A 370 -4.85 -15.49 8.43
CA VAL A 370 -3.51 -15.06 8.04
C VAL A 370 -3.25 -13.61 8.46
N GLU A 371 -4.25 -12.73 8.32
CA GLU A 371 -4.18 -11.35 8.78
C GLU A 371 -4.06 -11.26 10.30
N LEU A 372 -4.89 -12.01 11.04
CA LEU A 372 -4.80 -12.07 12.51
C LEU A 372 -3.44 -12.57 12.99
N ALA A 373 -2.92 -13.63 12.36
CA ALA A 373 -1.59 -14.15 12.68
C ALA A 373 -0.51 -13.08 12.44
N THR A 374 -0.60 -12.34 11.33
CA THR A 374 0.35 -11.26 11.01
C THR A 374 0.27 -10.12 12.04
N LEU A 375 -0.93 -9.71 12.46
CA LEU A 375 -1.11 -8.69 13.49
C LEU A 375 -0.54 -9.16 14.85
N LEU A 376 -0.77 -10.41 15.26
CA LEU A 376 -0.25 -10.95 16.51
C LEU A 376 1.27 -11.07 16.50
N VAL A 377 1.84 -11.67 15.47
CA VAL A 377 3.29 -11.79 15.31
C VAL A 377 3.92 -10.40 15.24
N GLY A 378 3.32 -9.49 14.48
CA GLY A 378 3.75 -8.11 14.37
C GLY A 378 3.73 -7.37 15.69
N ALA A 379 2.69 -7.53 16.52
CA ALA A 379 2.63 -6.92 17.85
C ALA A 379 3.76 -7.39 18.75
N VAL A 380 4.07 -8.69 18.75
CA VAL A 380 5.20 -9.26 19.50
C VAL A 380 6.52 -8.67 19.02
N LEU A 381 6.72 -8.56 17.69
CA LEU A 381 7.94 -8.02 17.09
C LEU A 381 8.10 -6.51 17.32
N VAL A 382 7.01 -5.75 17.27
CA VAL A 382 6.99 -4.31 17.64
C VAL A 382 7.38 -4.14 19.09
N LEU A 383 6.76 -4.90 20.01
CA LEU A 383 7.08 -4.83 21.45
C LEU A 383 8.52 -5.21 21.75
N SER A 384 9.00 -6.31 21.15
CA SER A 384 10.39 -6.77 21.37
C SER A 384 11.42 -5.78 20.84
N SER A 385 11.18 -5.20 19.66
CA SER A 385 12.05 -4.20 19.04
C SER A 385 12.04 -2.90 19.83
N HIS A 386 10.88 -2.47 20.34
CA HIS A 386 10.76 -1.28 21.19
C HIS A 386 11.55 -1.44 22.50
N ARG A 387 11.39 -2.58 23.20
CA ARG A 387 12.13 -2.88 24.43
C ARG A 387 13.66 -2.84 24.21
N LYS A 388 14.14 -3.48 23.12
CA LYS A 388 15.57 -3.47 22.77
C LYS A 388 16.07 -2.07 22.43
N ALA A 389 15.28 -1.25 21.73
CA ALA A 389 15.64 0.11 21.39
C ALA A 389 15.78 0.99 22.64
N ASN A 390 14.87 0.88 23.62
CA ASN A 390 14.92 1.62 24.86
C ASN A 390 16.13 1.23 25.74
N ILE A 391 16.47 -0.06 25.83
CA ILE A 391 17.65 -0.51 26.61
C ILE A 391 18.94 0.13 26.05
N LEU A 392 19.08 0.18 24.72
CA LEU A 392 20.24 0.78 24.08
C LEU A 392 20.30 2.30 24.29
N SER A 393 19.19 3.01 24.25
CA SER A 393 19.15 4.46 24.50
C SER A 393 19.58 4.80 25.93
N VAL A 394 19.12 4.05 26.93
CA VAL A 394 19.52 4.22 28.35
C VAL A 394 21.00 3.91 28.57
N SER A 395 21.54 2.89 27.91
CA SER A 395 22.98 2.53 28.05
C SER A 395 23.94 3.55 27.43
N VAL A 396 23.50 4.33 26.45
CA VAL A 396 24.29 5.43 25.86
C VAL A 396 24.29 6.65 26.77
N THR A 397 23.12 7.04 27.30
CA THR A 397 23.01 8.19 28.25
C THR A 397 23.68 7.95 29.60
N SER A 398 23.88 6.70 30.01
CA SER A 398 24.57 6.38 31.29
C SER A 398 26.10 6.34 31.15
N LYS A 399 26.64 6.52 29.93
CA LYS A 399 28.12 6.55 29.69
C LYS A 399 28.65 7.96 29.36
N GLU A 400 27.74 8.93 29.22
CA GLU A 400 28.07 10.38 29.22
C GLU A 400 27.92 10.97 30.62
#